data_f63baaf25d6295b69e05a1fceac2a481
#
_entry.id   f63baaf25d6295b69e05a1fceac2a481
#
_cell.length_a   1.000
_cell.length_b   1.000
_cell.length_c   1.000
_cell.angle_alpha   90.00
_cell.angle_beta   90.00
_cell.angle_gamma   90.00
#
_symmetry.space_group_name_H-M   'P 1'
#
loop_
_entity.id
_entity.type
_entity.pdbx_description
1 polymer ?
#
loop_
_entity_poly.entity_id
_entity_poly.type
_entity_poly.pdbx_seq_one_letter_code
_entity_poly.pdbx_strand_id
1 'polypeptide(L)'
;MVIGIDHGYGNMKTATRCFPSGVARYEKEPIFQNNLLVYHGMFYQIGEEHKEFCAEKTQDEDYYVLTLAAIARELDGKGMDQAKVHIAAGLPLTWVATQKEDFQKYLLQNECVDFTFRNKEYHVEFAGADIYPQGFAAAFYRLQDFKGINMLVDIGNGTMNIMYINNSRPLEKKCFTEKYGTHQCVLAVRESLLKELGTVVDDLVIEQVIRTGTADIGEKYLTVIRKAAGDYTKEIFHKLRERE
;
A
#
# COMPACT_ATOMS: atom_id res chain seq x y z
N MET A 1 -16.15 -14.04 8.46
CA MET A 1 -15.39 -13.01 9.22
C MET A 1 -15.12 -11.83 8.33
N VAL A 2 -14.87 -10.62 8.90
CA VAL A 2 -14.43 -9.47 8.11
C VAL A 2 -12.90 -9.37 8.18
N ILE A 3 -12.25 -9.16 7.04
CA ILE A 3 -10.80 -8.88 6.94
C ILE A 3 -10.62 -7.54 6.23
N GLY A 4 -10.05 -6.56 6.95
CA GLY A 4 -9.65 -5.28 6.39
C GLY A 4 -8.31 -5.41 5.67
N ILE A 5 -8.23 -4.96 4.41
CA ILE A 5 -7.02 -5.04 3.59
C ILE A 5 -6.77 -3.69 2.93
N ASP A 6 -5.66 -3.06 3.28
CA ASP A 6 -5.15 -1.87 2.59
C ASP A 6 -4.20 -2.31 1.48
N HIS A 7 -4.64 -2.15 0.24
CA HIS A 7 -3.90 -2.48 -0.97
C HIS A 7 -2.95 -1.34 -1.35
N GLY A 8 -1.88 -1.16 -0.57
CA GLY A 8 -0.88 -0.14 -0.84
C GLY A 8 0.07 -0.52 -1.99
N TYR A 9 0.71 0.48 -2.60
CA TYR A 9 1.73 0.26 -3.64
C TYR A 9 3.03 -0.29 -3.07
N GLY A 10 3.44 0.17 -1.89
CA GLY A 10 4.65 -0.33 -1.24
C GLY A 10 4.40 -1.53 -0.35
N ASN A 11 3.29 -1.52 0.38
CA ASN A 11 2.96 -2.57 1.34
C ASN A 11 1.47 -2.88 1.34
N MET A 12 1.16 -4.16 1.43
CA MET A 12 -0.14 -4.67 1.84
C MET A 12 -0.24 -4.59 3.36
N LYS A 13 -1.38 -4.13 3.87
CA LYS A 13 -1.62 -4.06 5.31
C LYS A 13 -2.97 -4.67 5.66
N THR A 14 -3.01 -5.37 6.79
CA THR A 14 -4.23 -5.85 7.42
C THR A 14 -4.28 -5.35 8.86
N ALA A 15 -5.25 -5.79 9.64
CA ALA A 15 -5.33 -5.42 11.06
C ALA A 15 -4.09 -5.87 11.86
N THR A 16 -3.45 -6.98 11.49
CA THR A 16 -2.33 -7.58 12.25
C THR A 16 -1.06 -7.77 11.45
N ARG A 17 -1.07 -7.55 10.12
CA ARG A 17 0.05 -7.84 9.23
C ARG A 17 0.38 -6.66 8.31
N CYS A 18 1.67 -6.54 8.02
CA CYS A 18 2.21 -5.63 7.01
C CYS A 18 3.30 -6.37 6.24
N PHE A 19 3.27 -6.34 4.90
CA PHE A 19 4.27 -6.98 4.05
C PHE A 19 4.38 -6.25 2.70
N PRO A 20 5.54 -6.32 2.02
CA PRO A 20 5.72 -5.68 0.72
C PRO A 20 4.74 -6.19 -0.33
N SER A 21 4.27 -5.31 -1.22
CA SER A 21 3.29 -5.61 -2.26
C SER A 21 3.90 -6.07 -3.59
N GLY A 22 5.20 -6.36 -3.62
CA GLY A 22 5.85 -6.96 -4.79
C GLY A 22 5.39 -8.41 -5.00
N VAL A 23 5.26 -8.80 -6.27
CA VAL A 23 4.90 -10.16 -6.69
C VAL A 23 5.81 -10.56 -7.84
N ALA A 24 6.53 -11.67 -7.68
CA ALA A 24 7.24 -12.31 -8.78
C ALA A 24 6.50 -13.59 -9.18
N ARG A 25 6.19 -13.75 -10.47
CA ARG A 25 5.43 -14.87 -11.03
C ARG A 25 6.36 -15.88 -11.70
N TYR A 26 6.14 -17.16 -11.43
CA TYR A 26 6.91 -18.28 -12.00
C TYR A 26 5.98 -19.37 -12.55
N GLU A 27 6.34 -19.94 -13.70
CA GLU A 27 5.67 -21.11 -14.26
C GLU A 27 6.14 -22.44 -13.65
N LYS A 28 7.32 -22.42 -13.03
CA LYS A 28 7.90 -23.58 -12.35
C LYS A 28 8.20 -23.17 -10.90
N GLU A 29 8.15 -24.16 -10.04
CA GLU A 29 8.40 -23.97 -8.62
C GLU A 29 9.80 -23.37 -8.38
N PRO A 30 9.89 -22.19 -7.71
CA PRO A 30 11.15 -21.55 -7.43
C PRO A 30 11.91 -22.25 -6.30
N ILE A 31 13.24 -22.09 -6.27
CA ILE A 31 14.10 -22.68 -5.24
C ILE A 31 13.80 -22.09 -3.84
N PHE A 32 13.51 -20.78 -3.77
CA PHE A 32 13.19 -20.11 -2.52
C PHE A 32 11.67 -20.01 -2.35
N GLN A 33 11.16 -20.56 -1.24
CA GLN A 33 9.70 -20.72 -1.03
C GLN A 33 9.15 -19.98 0.19
N ASN A 34 9.93 -19.07 0.79
CA ASN A 34 9.58 -18.45 2.08
C ASN A 34 8.22 -17.76 2.13
N ASN A 35 7.74 -17.19 1.05
CA ASN A 35 6.43 -16.55 0.90
C ASN A 35 5.76 -16.98 -0.40
N LEU A 36 5.92 -18.23 -0.76
CA LEU A 36 5.37 -18.77 -1.99
C LEU A 36 3.86 -18.96 -1.84
N LEU A 37 3.11 -18.41 -2.79
CA LEU A 37 1.70 -18.64 -2.99
C LEU A 37 1.54 -19.46 -4.27
N VAL A 38 0.76 -20.54 -4.23
CA VAL A 38 0.42 -21.35 -5.40
C VAL A 38 -1.07 -21.20 -5.66
N TYR A 39 -1.41 -20.77 -6.86
CA TYR A 39 -2.78 -20.53 -7.28
C TYR A 39 -2.92 -20.86 -8.77
N HIS A 40 -3.93 -21.64 -9.15
CA HIS A 40 -4.17 -22.13 -10.52
C HIS A 40 -2.92 -22.72 -11.21
N GLY A 41 -2.07 -23.43 -10.45
CA GLY A 41 -0.85 -24.06 -10.96
C GLY A 41 0.30 -23.11 -11.24
N MET A 42 0.14 -21.83 -10.94
CA MET A 42 1.19 -20.82 -11.02
C MET A 42 1.78 -20.54 -9.63
N PHE A 43 3.03 -20.15 -9.60
CA PHE A 43 3.80 -19.85 -8.39
C PHE A 43 4.03 -18.34 -8.29
N TYR A 44 3.69 -17.76 -7.15
CA TYR A 44 3.83 -16.32 -6.88
C TYR A 44 4.67 -16.12 -5.62
N GLN A 45 5.83 -15.51 -5.78
CA GLN A 45 6.67 -15.11 -4.64
C GLN A 45 6.18 -13.76 -4.13
N ILE A 46 5.65 -13.74 -2.91
CA ILE A 46 5.02 -12.56 -2.30
C ILE A 46 6.03 -11.79 -1.46
N GLY A 47 6.10 -10.48 -1.69
CA GLY A 47 6.92 -9.54 -0.89
C GLY A 47 8.33 -9.37 -1.42
N GLU A 48 8.61 -9.81 -2.63
CA GLU A 48 9.83 -9.45 -3.35
C GLU A 48 9.59 -8.17 -4.12
N GLU A 49 10.40 -7.14 -3.84
CA GLU A 49 10.33 -5.81 -4.44
C GLU A 49 9.06 -5.02 -4.06
N HIS A 50 8.92 -3.83 -4.61
CA HIS A 50 7.72 -3.01 -4.50
C HIS A 50 6.99 -3.02 -5.84
N LYS A 51 5.66 -3.08 -5.79
CA LYS A 51 4.86 -2.95 -7.00
C LYS A 51 4.99 -1.53 -7.56
N GLU A 52 5.23 -1.41 -8.86
CA GLU A 52 5.19 -0.14 -9.54
C GLU A 52 3.80 0.50 -9.44
N PHE A 53 3.76 1.84 -9.49
CA PHE A 53 2.50 2.57 -9.49
C PHE A 53 1.68 2.21 -10.73
N CYS A 54 0.50 1.63 -10.52
CA CYS A 54 -0.51 1.38 -11.53
C CYS A 54 -1.77 2.18 -11.22
N ALA A 55 -2.29 2.91 -12.21
CA ALA A 55 -3.51 3.72 -12.05
C ALA A 55 -4.78 2.88 -11.86
N GLU A 56 -4.77 1.61 -12.28
CA GLU A 56 -5.89 0.68 -12.13
C GLU A 56 -5.40 -0.60 -11.47
N LYS A 57 -5.92 -0.89 -10.29
CA LYS A 57 -5.54 -2.08 -9.50
C LYS A 57 -6.07 -3.40 -10.06
N THR A 58 -6.91 -3.34 -11.08
CA THR A 58 -7.56 -4.48 -11.72
C THR A 58 -6.87 -4.93 -13.02
N GLN A 59 -5.79 -4.27 -13.42
CA GLN A 59 -5.12 -4.55 -14.71
C GLN A 59 -4.37 -5.88 -14.76
N ASP A 60 -3.95 -6.38 -13.61
CA ASP A 60 -3.23 -7.64 -13.47
C ASP A 60 -3.75 -8.47 -12.28
N GLU A 61 -3.27 -9.70 -12.16
CA GLU A 61 -3.67 -10.63 -11.09
C GLU A 61 -2.97 -10.36 -9.75
N ASP A 62 -1.96 -9.50 -9.71
CA ASP A 62 -1.09 -9.32 -8.55
C ASP A 62 -1.85 -8.90 -7.29
N TYR A 63 -2.77 -7.91 -7.40
CA TYR A 63 -3.55 -7.51 -6.23
C TYR A 63 -4.53 -8.58 -5.75
N TYR A 64 -4.95 -9.50 -6.64
CA TYR A 64 -5.75 -10.64 -6.24
C TYR A 64 -4.92 -11.65 -5.43
N VAL A 65 -3.76 -12.06 -5.93
CA VAL A 65 -2.88 -12.98 -5.19
C VAL A 65 -2.33 -12.35 -3.90
N LEU A 66 -2.10 -11.03 -3.89
CA LEU A 66 -1.77 -10.28 -2.67
C LEU A 66 -2.92 -10.31 -1.65
N THR A 67 -4.17 -10.25 -2.12
CA THR A 67 -5.36 -10.40 -1.28
C THR A 67 -5.43 -11.79 -0.67
N LEU A 68 -5.19 -12.84 -1.47
CA LEU A 68 -5.13 -14.22 -0.96
C LEU A 68 -4.03 -14.39 0.09
N ALA A 69 -2.84 -13.84 -0.16
CA ALA A 69 -1.74 -13.87 0.81
C ALA A 69 -2.05 -13.10 2.11
N ALA A 70 -2.78 -11.98 2.01
CA ALA A 70 -3.22 -11.20 3.17
C ALA A 70 -4.24 -12.00 4.00
N ILE A 71 -5.20 -12.64 3.35
CA ILE A 71 -6.19 -13.51 4.00
C ILE A 71 -5.50 -14.69 4.68
N ALA A 72 -4.60 -15.40 3.97
CA ALA A 72 -3.86 -16.53 4.54
C ALA A 72 -3.08 -16.14 5.81
N ARG A 73 -2.43 -14.98 5.81
CA ARG A 73 -1.68 -14.48 6.98
C ARG A 73 -2.58 -14.14 8.18
N GLU A 74 -3.79 -13.62 7.94
CA GLU A 74 -4.78 -13.36 8.98
C GLU A 74 -5.38 -14.65 9.53
N LEU A 75 -5.66 -15.65 8.67
CA LEU A 75 -6.15 -16.96 9.07
C LEU A 75 -5.10 -17.74 9.85
N ASP A 76 -3.86 -17.74 9.39
CA ASP A 76 -2.74 -18.40 10.07
C ASP A 76 -2.52 -17.87 11.48
N GLY A 77 -2.59 -16.54 11.66
CA GLY A 77 -2.53 -15.91 12.98
C GLY A 77 -3.66 -16.33 13.94
N LYS A 78 -4.73 -16.94 13.42
CA LYS A 78 -5.86 -17.48 14.18
C LYS A 78 -5.88 -19.02 14.23
N GLY A 79 -4.87 -19.67 13.65
CA GLY A 79 -4.80 -21.13 13.56
C GLY A 79 -5.85 -21.74 12.62
N MET A 80 -6.33 -20.97 11.62
CA MET A 80 -7.36 -21.37 10.67
C MET A 80 -6.76 -21.62 9.30
N ASP A 81 -7.38 -22.48 8.49
CA ASP A 81 -7.05 -22.75 7.10
C ASP A 81 -8.27 -22.62 6.18
N GLN A 82 -9.46 -22.49 6.74
CA GLN A 82 -10.69 -22.26 5.99
C GLN A 82 -11.55 -21.19 6.66
N ALA A 83 -12.20 -20.35 5.84
CA ALA A 83 -13.12 -19.32 6.35
C ALA A 83 -14.05 -18.79 5.27
N LYS A 84 -15.23 -18.31 5.72
CA LYS A 84 -16.07 -17.43 4.94
C LYS A 84 -15.69 -15.98 5.27
N VAL A 85 -15.13 -15.25 4.26
CA VAL A 85 -14.50 -13.94 4.41
C VAL A 85 -15.33 -12.87 3.71
N HIS A 86 -15.56 -11.75 4.41
CA HIS A 86 -16.01 -10.50 3.83
C HIS A 86 -14.82 -9.53 3.79
N ILE A 87 -14.47 -9.01 2.62
CA ILE A 87 -13.32 -8.14 2.42
C ILE A 87 -13.75 -6.68 2.66
N ALA A 88 -13.00 -5.95 3.48
CA ALA A 88 -13.08 -4.50 3.57
C ALA A 88 -11.80 -3.89 2.98
N ALA A 89 -11.86 -3.37 1.75
CA ALA A 89 -10.70 -2.90 1.02
C ALA A 89 -10.68 -1.38 0.82
N GLY A 90 -9.48 -0.82 0.59
CA GLY A 90 -9.29 0.61 0.35
C GLY A 90 -8.86 0.93 -1.09
N LEU A 91 -9.47 1.98 -1.66
CA LEU A 91 -9.00 2.64 -2.88
C LEU A 91 -8.55 4.08 -2.59
N PRO A 92 -7.61 4.63 -3.36
CA PRO A 92 -7.32 6.06 -3.33
C PRO A 92 -8.60 6.87 -3.42
N LEU A 93 -8.65 7.95 -2.66
CA LEU A 93 -9.88 8.70 -2.37
C LEU A 93 -10.68 9.10 -3.62
N THR A 94 -9.99 9.63 -4.64
CA THR A 94 -10.62 10.07 -5.90
C THR A 94 -11.03 8.93 -6.82
N TRP A 95 -10.54 7.70 -6.59
CA TRP A 95 -10.82 6.55 -7.43
C TRP A 95 -12.03 5.74 -6.98
N VAL A 96 -12.46 5.94 -5.72
CA VAL A 96 -13.63 5.23 -5.19
C VAL A 96 -14.86 5.46 -6.06
N ALA A 97 -15.10 6.70 -6.51
CA ALA A 97 -16.27 7.03 -7.32
C ALA A 97 -16.30 6.32 -8.70
N THR A 98 -15.13 6.01 -9.27
CA THR A 98 -15.01 5.46 -10.64
C THR A 98 -14.62 4.00 -10.70
N GLN A 99 -13.90 3.49 -9.70
CA GLN A 99 -13.31 2.15 -9.73
C GLN A 99 -13.88 1.19 -8.65
N LYS A 100 -14.77 1.68 -7.78
CA LYS A 100 -15.32 0.89 -6.67
C LYS A 100 -15.95 -0.43 -7.13
N GLU A 101 -16.85 -0.36 -8.11
CA GLU A 101 -17.58 -1.55 -8.58
C GLU A 101 -16.67 -2.54 -9.29
N ASP A 102 -15.74 -2.05 -10.11
CA ASP A 102 -14.81 -2.91 -10.85
C ASP A 102 -13.79 -3.58 -9.89
N PHE A 103 -13.31 -2.83 -8.92
CA PHE A 103 -12.42 -3.40 -7.89
C PHE A 103 -13.15 -4.41 -7.00
N GLN A 104 -14.41 -4.16 -6.66
CA GLN A 104 -15.24 -5.11 -5.92
C GLN A 104 -15.44 -6.41 -6.71
N LYS A 105 -15.80 -6.32 -8.01
CA LYS A 105 -15.92 -7.48 -8.90
C LYS A 105 -14.60 -8.25 -9.04
N TYR A 106 -13.50 -7.52 -9.17
CA TYR A 106 -12.16 -8.10 -9.24
C TYR A 106 -11.81 -8.90 -7.98
N LEU A 107 -12.09 -8.38 -6.79
CA LEU A 107 -11.85 -9.09 -5.53
C LEU A 107 -12.77 -10.30 -5.35
N LEU A 108 -13.96 -10.27 -5.93
CA LEU A 108 -14.98 -11.32 -5.87
C LEU A 108 -15.07 -12.15 -7.16
N GLN A 109 -14.01 -12.20 -7.97
CA GLN A 109 -14.00 -12.92 -9.24
C GLN A 109 -14.23 -14.43 -9.10
N ASN A 110 -14.08 -14.98 -7.90
CA ASN A 110 -14.42 -16.35 -7.53
C ASN A 110 -15.35 -16.32 -6.31
N GLU A 111 -16.33 -17.22 -6.23
CA GLU A 111 -17.17 -17.41 -5.04
C GLU A 111 -16.40 -18.11 -3.91
N CYS A 112 -15.55 -19.04 -4.28
CA CYS A 112 -14.61 -19.72 -3.39
C CYS A 112 -13.27 -19.93 -4.09
N VAL A 113 -12.22 -20.08 -3.32
CA VAL A 113 -10.86 -20.26 -3.83
C VAL A 113 -10.07 -21.20 -2.94
N ASP A 114 -9.39 -22.16 -3.60
CA ASP A 114 -8.38 -23.00 -3.00
C ASP A 114 -7.00 -22.55 -3.47
N PHE A 115 -6.08 -22.39 -2.54
CA PHE A 115 -4.72 -21.98 -2.82
C PHE A 115 -3.78 -22.46 -1.71
N THR A 116 -2.48 -22.55 -2.04
CA THR A 116 -1.45 -22.85 -1.04
C THR A 116 -0.64 -21.60 -0.74
N PHE A 117 -0.36 -21.34 0.52
CA PHE A 117 0.56 -20.28 0.95
C PHE A 117 1.51 -20.80 2.02
N ARG A 118 2.83 -20.67 1.79
CA ARG A 118 3.86 -21.19 2.70
C ARG A 118 3.68 -22.67 3.01
N ASN A 119 3.42 -23.47 1.99
CA ASN A 119 3.19 -24.92 2.08
C ASN A 119 1.98 -25.35 2.92
N LYS A 120 1.04 -24.42 3.18
CA LYS A 120 -0.23 -24.69 3.86
C LYS A 120 -1.39 -24.43 2.90
N GLU A 121 -2.33 -25.36 2.81
CA GLU A 121 -3.54 -25.22 2.00
C GLU A 121 -4.56 -24.33 2.70
N TYR A 122 -5.25 -23.52 1.91
CA TYR A 122 -6.33 -22.65 2.37
C TYR A 122 -7.54 -22.79 1.48
N HIS A 123 -8.72 -22.81 2.11
CA HIS A 123 -10.02 -22.74 1.46
C HIS A 123 -10.78 -21.52 1.93
N VAL A 124 -11.11 -20.61 0.99
CA VAL A 124 -11.77 -19.33 1.32
C VAL A 124 -13.05 -19.17 0.51
N GLU A 125 -14.18 -19.01 1.20
CA GLU A 125 -15.44 -18.56 0.60
C GLU A 125 -15.55 -17.04 0.74
N PHE A 126 -15.93 -16.32 -0.33
CA PHE A 126 -16.15 -14.89 -0.28
C PHE A 126 -17.63 -14.59 0.02
N ALA A 127 -17.88 -13.92 1.16
CA ALA A 127 -19.21 -13.45 1.53
C ALA A 127 -19.60 -12.11 0.89
N GLY A 128 -18.58 -11.37 0.38
CA GLY A 128 -18.72 -10.06 -0.23
C GLY A 128 -17.48 -9.19 -0.03
N ALA A 129 -17.51 -8.00 -0.61
CA ALA A 129 -16.45 -7.00 -0.43
C ALA A 129 -17.06 -5.59 -0.35
N ASP A 130 -16.55 -4.76 0.56
CA ASP A 130 -16.84 -3.34 0.64
C ASP A 130 -15.59 -2.53 0.36
N ILE A 131 -15.72 -1.47 -0.44
CA ILE A 131 -14.62 -0.61 -0.82
C ILE A 131 -14.79 0.77 -0.18
N TYR A 132 -13.74 1.20 0.52
CA TYR A 132 -13.69 2.45 1.27
C TYR A 132 -12.58 3.37 0.74
N PRO A 133 -12.69 4.69 0.94
CA PRO A 133 -11.58 5.62 0.68
C PRO A 133 -10.41 5.35 1.61
N GLN A 134 -9.20 5.21 1.06
CA GLN A 134 -7.96 5.12 1.84
C GLN A 134 -7.77 6.39 2.70
N GLY A 135 -7.15 6.23 3.88
CA GLY A 135 -6.97 7.31 4.86
C GLY A 135 -8.23 7.63 5.67
N PHE A 136 -9.44 7.54 5.10
CA PHE A 136 -10.69 7.83 5.80
C PHE A 136 -10.93 6.90 7.00
N ALA A 137 -10.61 5.61 6.85
CA ALA A 137 -10.77 4.63 7.92
C ALA A 137 -9.97 4.99 9.18
N ALA A 138 -8.80 5.61 9.03
CA ALA A 138 -7.98 6.08 10.15
C ALA A 138 -8.64 7.23 10.94
N ALA A 139 -9.42 8.07 10.27
CA ALA A 139 -10.12 9.19 10.89
C ALA A 139 -11.52 8.81 11.41
N PHE A 140 -12.10 7.70 10.93
CA PHE A 140 -13.51 7.37 11.14
C PHE A 140 -13.93 7.35 12.61
N TYR A 141 -13.15 6.70 13.47
CA TYR A 141 -13.44 6.63 14.91
C TYR A 141 -13.24 7.95 15.67
N ARG A 142 -12.58 8.92 15.04
CA ARG A 142 -12.27 10.22 15.62
C ARG A 142 -12.96 11.38 14.89
N LEU A 143 -13.90 11.09 13.98
CA LEU A 143 -14.60 12.14 13.21
C LEU A 143 -15.27 13.19 14.11
N GLN A 144 -15.75 12.80 15.28
CA GLN A 144 -16.38 13.71 16.23
C GLN A 144 -15.41 14.76 16.81
N ASP A 145 -14.09 14.51 16.74
CA ASP A 145 -13.05 15.43 17.22
C ASP A 145 -12.80 16.54 16.20
N PHE A 146 -13.17 16.37 14.92
CA PHE A 146 -12.95 17.31 13.84
C PHE A 146 -14.01 18.41 13.83
N LYS A 147 -13.78 19.47 14.63
CA LYS A 147 -14.60 20.69 14.65
C LYS A 147 -14.06 21.70 13.64
N GLY A 148 -14.97 22.44 12.98
CA GLY A 148 -14.60 23.38 11.93
C GLY A 148 -14.06 22.66 10.70
N ILE A 149 -13.21 23.34 9.94
CA ILE A 149 -12.58 22.81 8.72
C ILE A 149 -11.24 22.20 9.10
N ASN A 150 -11.06 20.94 8.78
CA ASN A 150 -9.84 20.18 9.00
C ASN A 150 -9.39 19.56 7.67
N MET A 151 -8.07 19.38 7.51
CA MET A 151 -7.46 18.68 6.39
C MET A 151 -6.86 17.36 6.90
N LEU A 152 -7.34 16.24 6.38
CA LEU A 152 -6.73 14.92 6.56
C LEU A 152 -5.79 14.67 5.39
N VAL A 153 -4.52 14.39 5.68
CA VAL A 153 -3.49 14.07 4.68
C VAL A 153 -2.95 12.68 4.96
N ASP A 154 -3.10 11.78 4.00
CA ASP A 154 -2.57 10.41 4.03
C ASP A 154 -1.48 10.28 2.97
N ILE A 155 -0.21 10.14 3.41
CA ILE A 155 0.95 10.01 2.54
C ILE A 155 1.36 8.54 2.51
N GLY A 156 1.01 7.86 1.42
CA GLY A 156 1.39 6.48 1.16
C GLY A 156 2.74 6.36 0.44
N ASN A 157 3.03 5.17 -0.10
CA ASN A 157 4.24 4.96 -0.88
C ASN A 157 4.16 5.68 -2.25
N GLY A 158 3.04 5.53 -2.97
CA GLY A 158 2.88 6.08 -4.32
C GLY A 158 2.10 7.39 -4.39
N THR A 159 1.21 7.66 -3.44
CA THR A 159 0.28 8.78 -3.48
C THR A 159 0.13 9.50 -2.15
N MET A 160 -0.27 10.77 -2.24
CA MET A 160 -0.78 11.58 -1.15
C MET A 160 -2.28 11.81 -1.38
N ASN A 161 -3.11 11.36 -0.43
CA ASN A 161 -4.54 11.60 -0.42
C ASN A 161 -4.86 12.74 0.53
N ILE A 162 -5.64 13.71 0.06
CA ILE A 162 -6.04 14.90 0.83
C ILE A 162 -7.57 14.92 0.89
N MET A 163 -8.13 14.99 2.10
CA MET A 163 -9.56 15.08 2.34
C MET A 163 -9.85 16.26 3.29
N TYR A 164 -10.78 17.11 2.91
CA TYR A 164 -11.30 18.11 3.83
C TYR A 164 -12.51 17.57 4.60
N ILE A 165 -12.52 17.84 5.90
CA ILE A 165 -13.58 17.45 6.83
C ILE A 165 -14.11 18.74 7.48
N ASN A 166 -15.40 19.01 7.35
CA ASN A 166 -16.05 20.15 7.99
C ASN A 166 -17.07 19.65 9.02
N ASN A 167 -16.83 19.97 10.29
CA ASN A 167 -17.68 19.56 11.41
C ASN A 167 -18.05 18.07 11.31
N SER A 168 -17.04 17.21 11.32
CA SER A 168 -17.14 15.74 11.25
C SER A 168 -17.68 15.16 9.93
N ARG A 169 -17.87 15.99 8.90
CA ARG A 169 -18.38 15.55 7.58
C ARG A 169 -17.32 15.71 6.50
N PRO A 170 -16.95 14.64 5.80
CA PRO A 170 -16.07 14.73 4.63
C PRO A 170 -16.70 15.61 3.54
N LEU A 171 -15.89 16.43 2.90
CA LEU A 171 -16.29 17.26 1.76
C LEU A 171 -15.84 16.56 0.47
N GLU A 172 -16.71 15.75 -0.14
CA GLU A 172 -16.40 14.93 -1.32
C GLU A 172 -15.77 15.74 -2.48
N LYS A 173 -16.29 16.97 -2.73
CA LYS A 173 -15.77 17.86 -3.77
C LYS A 173 -14.40 18.47 -3.45
N LYS A 174 -13.91 18.32 -2.22
CA LYS A 174 -12.60 18.78 -1.76
C LYS A 174 -11.73 17.58 -1.35
N CYS A 175 -11.68 16.60 -2.23
CA CYS A 175 -10.84 15.42 -2.11
C CYS A 175 -9.86 15.38 -3.27
N PHE A 176 -8.58 15.14 -2.98
CA PHE A 176 -7.51 15.14 -3.97
C PHE A 176 -6.61 13.93 -3.77
N THR A 177 -6.13 13.36 -4.87
CA THR A 177 -5.07 12.35 -4.86
C THR A 177 -3.95 12.83 -5.77
N GLU A 178 -2.74 12.91 -5.23
CA GLU A 178 -1.55 13.39 -5.95
C GLU A 178 -0.42 12.36 -5.88
N LYS A 179 0.46 12.39 -6.87
CA LYS A 179 1.64 11.50 -6.94
C LYS A 179 2.78 12.02 -6.04
N TYR A 180 2.50 12.21 -4.76
CA TYR A 180 3.47 12.62 -3.74
C TYR A 180 3.51 11.57 -2.63
N GLY A 181 4.25 10.50 -2.88
CA GLY A 181 4.45 9.43 -1.90
C GLY A 181 5.89 9.33 -1.42
N THR A 182 6.16 8.40 -0.53
CA THR A 182 7.53 8.16 -0.03
C THR A 182 8.47 7.64 -1.11
N HIS A 183 7.96 6.93 -2.12
CA HIS A 183 8.76 6.48 -3.26
C HIS A 183 9.29 7.65 -4.10
N GLN A 184 8.48 8.70 -4.33
CA GLN A 184 8.93 9.90 -5.02
C GLN A 184 10.02 10.63 -4.23
N CYS A 185 9.98 10.55 -2.89
CA CYS A 185 11.08 11.04 -2.05
C CYS A 185 12.38 10.26 -2.32
N VAL A 186 12.31 8.92 -2.39
CA VAL A 186 13.46 8.08 -2.72
C VAL A 186 14.03 8.45 -4.09
N LEU A 187 13.18 8.63 -5.11
CA LEU A 187 13.62 9.04 -6.45
C LEU A 187 14.31 10.43 -6.44
N ALA A 188 13.77 11.40 -5.73
CA ALA A 188 14.37 12.73 -5.59
C ALA A 188 15.74 12.67 -4.88
N VAL A 189 15.88 11.81 -3.87
CA VAL A 189 17.15 11.54 -3.19
C VAL A 189 18.16 10.89 -4.14
N ARG A 190 17.77 9.89 -4.92
CA ARG A 190 18.63 9.25 -5.93
C ARG A 190 19.16 10.25 -6.95
N GLU A 191 18.29 11.12 -7.46
CA GLU A 191 18.68 12.18 -8.39
C GLU A 191 19.70 13.13 -7.75
N SER A 192 19.49 13.53 -6.49
CA SER A 192 20.42 14.39 -5.76
C SER A 192 21.78 13.72 -5.51
N LEU A 193 21.80 12.43 -5.15
CA LEU A 193 23.05 11.66 -4.99
C LEU A 193 23.81 11.55 -6.30
N LEU A 194 23.12 11.30 -7.41
CA LEU A 194 23.75 11.22 -8.72
C LEU A 194 24.34 12.58 -9.13
N LYS A 195 23.58 13.67 -8.91
CA LYS A 195 23.98 15.04 -9.27
C LYS A 195 25.14 15.55 -8.40
N GLU A 196 25.09 15.35 -7.08
CA GLU A 196 26.07 15.95 -6.14
C GLU A 196 27.32 15.06 -5.96
N LEU A 197 27.18 13.73 -6.03
CA LEU A 197 28.25 12.78 -5.74
C LEU A 197 28.59 11.82 -6.89
N GLY A 198 27.86 11.86 -8.02
CA GLY A 198 28.08 10.98 -9.16
C GLY A 198 27.84 9.50 -8.85
N THR A 199 27.00 9.16 -7.87
CA THR A 199 26.82 7.79 -7.39
C THR A 199 25.36 7.44 -7.13
N VAL A 200 25.09 6.14 -7.03
CA VAL A 200 23.79 5.59 -6.65
C VAL A 200 23.96 4.86 -5.32
N VAL A 201 22.99 5.00 -4.45
CA VAL A 201 22.85 4.27 -3.19
C VAL A 201 21.60 3.41 -3.29
N ASP A 202 21.62 2.23 -2.70
CA ASP A 202 20.50 1.30 -2.67
C ASP A 202 19.26 1.93 -2.03
N ASP A 203 18.08 1.71 -2.61
CA ASP A 203 16.83 2.31 -2.16
C ASP A 203 16.48 1.93 -0.72
N LEU A 204 16.79 0.70 -0.27
CA LEU A 204 16.56 0.26 1.11
C LEU A 204 17.40 1.07 2.10
N VAL A 205 18.63 1.43 1.71
CA VAL A 205 19.51 2.29 2.52
C VAL A 205 18.96 3.71 2.58
N ILE A 206 18.48 4.25 1.44
CA ILE A 206 17.84 5.57 1.38
C ILE A 206 16.61 5.58 2.28
N GLU A 207 15.73 4.58 2.16
CA GLU A 207 14.53 4.44 3.00
C GLU A 207 14.86 4.33 4.48
N GLN A 208 15.93 3.60 4.83
CA GLN A 208 16.41 3.53 6.20
C GLN A 208 16.79 4.92 6.72
N VAL A 209 17.55 5.71 5.94
CA VAL A 209 17.95 7.07 6.36
C VAL A 209 16.73 7.98 6.48
N ILE A 210 15.77 7.92 5.53
CA ILE A 210 14.52 8.70 5.61
C ILE A 210 13.75 8.37 6.89
N ARG A 211 13.68 7.09 7.27
CA ARG A 211 12.91 6.63 8.43
C ARG A 211 13.60 6.86 9.77
N THR A 212 14.93 6.66 9.85
CA THR A 212 15.69 6.64 11.11
C THR A 212 16.66 7.80 11.25
N GLY A 213 16.91 8.54 10.18
CA GLY A 213 17.92 9.59 10.11
C GLY A 213 19.33 9.07 9.88
N THR A 214 19.59 7.75 9.83
CA THR A 214 20.95 7.19 9.71
C THR A 214 20.96 5.83 9.02
N ALA A 215 22.13 5.43 8.50
CA ALA A 215 22.46 4.10 8.00
C ALA A 215 23.98 3.91 8.08
N ASP A 216 24.45 2.68 7.86
CA ASP A 216 25.89 2.36 7.83
C ASP A 216 26.50 2.74 6.47
N ILE A 217 26.58 4.04 6.22
CA ILE A 217 27.21 4.64 5.03
C ILE A 217 27.99 5.90 5.40
N GLY A 218 28.89 6.35 4.52
CA GLY A 218 29.70 7.54 4.76
C GLY A 218 28.87 8.82 4.95
N GLU A 219 29.32 9.71 5.86
CA GLU A 219 28.59 10.93 6.25
C GLU A 219 28.27 11.87 5.06
N LYS A 220 29.09 11.87 4.01
CA LYS A 220 28.80 12.63 2.79
C LYS A 220 27.50 12.19 2.10
N TYR A 221 27.19 10.89 2.12
CA TYR A 221 25.94 10.37 1.57
C TYR A 221 24.75 10.70 2.48
N LEU A 222 24.91 10.51 3.80
CA LEU A 222 23.89 10.86 4.79
C LEU A 222 23.48 12.32 4.68
N THR A 223 24.44 13.23 4.48
CA THR A 223 24.19 14.66 4.32
C THR A 223 23.33 14.96 3.11
N VAL A 224 23.64 14.36 1.94
CA VAL A 224 22.86 14.57 0.71
C VAL A 224 21.47 13.97 0.86
N ILE A 225 21.34 12.76 1.41
CA ILE A 225 20.05 12.09 1.59
C ILE A 225 19.15 12.91 2.52
N ARG A 226 19.64 13.33 3.69
CA ARG A 226 18.89 14.12 4.66
C ARG A 226 18.42 15.46 4.07
N LYS A 227 19.31 16.15 3.32
CA LYS A 227 19.00 17.41 2.66
C LYS A 227 17.89 17.23 1.62
N ALA A 228 18.06 16.27 0.69
CA ALA A 228 17.09 16.02 -0.38
C ALA A 228 15.71 15.59 0.17
N ALA A 229 15.67 14.69 1.18
CA ALA A 229 14.44 14.32 1.85
C ALA A 229 13.77 15.50 2.57
N GLY A 230 14.57 16.37 3.21
CA GLY A 230 14.08 17.60 3.82
C GLY A 230 13.49 18.58 2.81
N ASP A 231 14.11 18.73 1.65
CA ASP A 231 13.61 19.62 0.58
C ASP A 231 12.33 19.06 -0.05
N TYR A 232 12.23 17.73 -0.27
CA TYR A 232 10.99 17.09 -0.68
C TYR A 232 9.86 17.28 0.35
N THR A 233 10.16 17.17 1.63
CA THR A 233 9.18 17.43 2.70
C THR A 233 8.67 18.87 2.67
N LYS A 234 9.55 19.86 2.44
CA LYS A 234 9.15 21.25 2.28
C LYS A 234 8.24 21.46 1.08
N GLU A 235 8.51 20.77 -0.03
CA GLU A 235 7.66 20.80 -1.22
C GLU A 235 6.25 20.30 -0.92
N ILE A 236 6.11 19.17 -0.20
CA ILE A 236 4.80 18.69 0.24
C ILE A 236 4.06 19.75 1.06
N PHE A 237 4.72 20.35 2.06
CA PHE A 237 4.09 21.39 2.88
C PHE A 237 3.71 22.63 2.06
N HIS A 238 4.51 23.01 1.07
CA HIS A 238 4.17 24.09 0.16
C HIS A 238 2.90 23.80 -0.62
N LYS A 239 2.82 22.58 -1.20
CA LYS A 239 1.63 22.08 -1.90
C LYS A 239 0.38 22.07 -1.02
N LEU A 240 0.49 21.66 0.24
CA LEU A 240 -0.65 21.65 1.16
C LEU A 240 -1.13 23.08 1.47
N ARG A 241 -0.22 24.05 1.64
CA ARG A 241 -0.57 25.47 1.86
C ARG A 241 -1.25 26.13 0.66
N GLU A 242 -0.89 25.73 -0.56
CA GLU A 242 -1.56 26.24 -1.77
C GLU A 242 -3.04 25.81 -1.85
N ARG A 243 -3.46 24.86 -1.02
CA ARG A 243 -4.83 24.32 -0.99
C ARG A 243 -5.64 24.82 0.21
N GLU A 244 -5.05 25.57 1.14
CA GLU A 244 -5.76 26.25 2.22
C GLU A 244 -6.59 27.42 1.68
#